data_91ebc9e55bf1ee715ebe1d31235edca1
#
_entry.id   91ebc9e55bf1ee715ebe1d31235edca1
#
_cell.length_a   1.000
_cell.length_b   1.000
_cell.length_c   1.000
_cell.angle_alpha   90.00
_cell.angle_beta   90.00
_cell.angle_gamma   90.00
#
_symmetry.space_group_name_H-M   'P 1'
#
loop_
_entity.id
_entity.type
_entity.pdbx_description
1 polymer ?
#
loop_
_entity_poly.entity_id
_entity_poly.type
_entity_poly.pdbx_seq_one_letter_code
_entity_poly.pdbx_strand_id
1 'polypeptide(L)'
;MSFSALVPFLSIVVPMREGVPAQWLEALRRVQGDVEFILVYPPSAQLEKIADERLLQLVSPFRGEIAQRLTGLLNASGRYVLTFNCDELIHPEVPELARRYFEQFPDSWVMRLSKEEFPYGNTAALNAPWEALPENLAALPICRQADGNLALYESGHMLEIPIAPMHNRFDWKCWWRGRRDHQGPHAENFDKKVWVNEKVQATLQEILPGLGLVGPVKYLPFWCLDRLLGLALQAKFYDAARPKQVIGHKLPRPALLRVEDNPPEFRRRARFYLFAEIILLRRFPQYGYIWNLIVHQIREFPVRAMSAVKRRLVAG
;
A
#
# COMPACT_ATOMS: atom_id res chain seq x y z
N MET A 1 29.39 -16.00 21.31
CA MET A 1 29.39 -15.85 19.85
C MET A 1 28.06 -15.17 19.49
N SER A 2 28.11 -13.88 19.16
CA SER A 2 26.92 -13.16 18.73
C SER A 2 26.63 -13.56 17.29
N PHE A 3 25.60 -14.38 17.07
CA PHE A 3 25.05 -14.55 15.74
C PHE A 3 24.45 -13.21 15.35
N SER A 4 25.14 -12.47 14.49
CA SER A 4 24.52 -11.38 13.75
C SER A 4 23.44 -12.04 12.91
N ALA A 5 22.19 -11.96 13.36
CA ALA A 5 21.05 -12.37 12.56
C ALA A 5 21.16 -11.60 11.23
N LEU A 6 21.31 -12.32 10.13
CA LEU A 6 21.33 -11.71 8.80
C LEU A 6 19.99 -10.98 8.62
N VAL A 7 20.07 -9.70 8.33
CA VAL A 7 18.89 -8.88 8.05
C VAL A 7 18.23 -9.41 6.78
N PRO A 8 16.97 -9.83 6.81
CA PRO A 8 16.28 -10.33 5.62
C PRO A 8 16.25 -9.27 4.50
N PHE A 9 16.25 -9.72 3.26
CA PHE A 9 16.14 -8.80 2.15
C PHE A 9 14.74 -8.13 2.12
N LEU A 10 13.68 -8.91 2.31
CA LEU A 10 12.30 -8.43 2.22
C LEU A 10 11.46 -8.90 3.42
N SER A 11 10.80 -7.98 4.10
CA SER A 11 9.71 -8.28 5.04
C SER A 11 8.37 -8.21 4.33
N ILE A 12 7.57 -9.24 4.45
CA ILE A 12 6.22 -9.30 3.91
C ILE A 12 5.22 -9.29 5.07
N VAL A 13 4.49 -8.19 5.22
CA VAL A 13 3.53 -7.97 6.31
C VAL A 13 2.11 -8.23 5.82
N VAL A 14 1.42 -9.15 6.49
CA VAL A 14 0.05 -9.54 6.13
C VAL A 14 -0.87 -9.46 7.35
N PRO A 15 -1.89 -8.61 7.32
CA PRO A 15 -2.96 -8.64 8.31
C PRO A 15 -3.82 -9.88 8.07
N MET A 16 -3.86 -10.76 9.07
CA MET A 16 -4.60 -12.03 8.99
C MET A 16 -6.05 -11.84 9.46
N ARG A 17 -6.93 -12.68 8.95
CA ARG A 17 -8.32 -12.83 9.41
C ARG A 17 -8.60 -14.30 9.74
N GLU A 18 -9.68 -14.56 10.45
CA GLU A 18 -10.17 -15.92 10.62
C GLU A 18 -10.62 -16.51 9.27
N GLY A 19 -10.42 -17.81 9.10
CA GLY A 19 -10.89 -18.54 7.91
C GLY A 19 -10.07 -18.28 6.64
N VAL A 20 -8.80 -17.89 6.78
CA VAL A 20 -7.89 -17.84 5.61
C VAL A 20 -7.69 -19.24 5.07
N PRO A 21 -7.89 -19.47 3.75
CA PRO A 21 -7.73 -20.80 3.16
C PRO A 21 -6.31 -21.35 3.33
N ALA A 22 -6.18 -22.65 3.64
CA ALA A 22 -4.88 -23.31 3.72
C ALA A 22 -4.06 -23.15 2.42
N GLN A 23 -4.73 -23.16 1.28
CA GLN A 23 -4.12 -22.92 -0.04
C GLN A 23 -3.37 -21.57 -0.11
N TRP A 24 -3.88 -20.53 0.55
CA TRP A 24 -3.19 -19.23 0.60
C TRP A 24 -1.85 -19.33 1.33
N LEU A 25 -1.84 -20.03 2.47
CA LEU A 25 -0.63 -20.23 3.24
C LEU A 25 0.41 -21.07 2.47
N GLU A 26 -0.06 -22.10 1.75
CA GLU A 26 0.81 -22.88 0.88
C GLU A 26 1.39 -22.04 -0.26
N ALA A 27 0.60 -21.15 -0.85
CA ALA A 27 1.09 -20.22 -1.86
C ALA A 27 2.17 -19.28 -1.30
N LEU A 28 1.98 -18.78 -0.07
CA LEU A 28 2.97 -17.96 0.62
C LEU A 28 4.29 -18.71 0.85
N ARG A 29 4.21 -19.98 1.24
CA ARG A 29 5.41 -20.84 1.43
C ARG A 29 6.21 -21.08 0.15
N ARG A 30 5.58 -20.99 -1.03
CA ARG A 30 6.25 -21.13 -2.33
C ARG A 30 7.08 -19.91 -2.70
N VAL A 31 6.92 -18.79 -2.01
CA VAL A 31 7.74 -17.59 -2.22
C VAL A 31 9.20 -17.92 -1.89
N GLN A 32 10.07 -17.59 -2.82
CA GLN A 32 11.50 -17.94 -2.78
C GLN A 32 12.34 -16.75 -2.32
N GLY A 33 13.57 -17.06 -1.88
CA GLY A 33 14.56 -16.04 -1.55
C GLY A 33 14.62 -15.67 -0.07
N ASP A 34 15.42 -14.66 0.21
CA ASP A 34 15.69 -14.15 1.55
C ASP A 34 14.53 -13.23 2.00
N VAL A 35 13.54 -13.85 2.65
CA VAL A 35 12.30 -13.21 3.03
C VAL A 35 11.84 -13.63 4.41
N GLU A 36 11.32 -12.69 5.19
CA GLU A 36 10.51 -12.95 6.38
C GLU A 36 9.03 -12.65 6.12
N PHE A 37 8.16 -13.47 6.66
CA PHE A 37 6.70 -13.25 6.63
C PHE A 37 6.23 -12.88 8.03
N ILE A 38 5.55 -11.75 8.15
CA ILE A 38 4.99 -11.26 9.39
C ILE A 38 3.47 -11.34 9.29
N LEU A 39 2.91 -12.43 9.83
CA LEU A 39 1.48 -12.68 9.86
C LEU A 39 0.89 -12.11 11.14
N VAL A 40 0.07 -11.08 11.03
CA VAL A 40 -0.48 -10.39 12.19
C VAL A 40 -1.96 -10.71 12.35
N TYR A 41 -2.28 -11.44 13.40
CA TYR A 41 -3.61 -11.90 13.71
C TYR A 41 -4.38 -10.88 14.57
N PRO A 42 -5.73 -10.88 14.52
CA PRO A 42 -6.53 -10.07 15.43
C PRO A 42 -6.37 -10.54 16.88
N PRO A 43 -6.68 -9.67 17.88
CA PRO A 43 -6.72 -10.07 19.28
C PRO A 43 -7.63 -11.29 19.48
N SER A 44 -7.20 -12.18 20.34
CA SER A 44 -7.91 -13.44 20.68
C SER A 44 -7.89 -14.51 19.60
N ALA A 45 -7.15 -14.34 18.49
CA ALA A 45 -6.95 -15.41 17.53
C ALA A 45 -6.14 -16.56 18.14
N GLN A 46 -6.57 -17.77 17.86
CA GLN A 46 -5.78 -18.95 18.14
C GLN A 46 -4.74 -19.12 17.02
N LEU A 47 -3.46 -19.12 17.41
CA LEU A 47 -2.37 -19.28 16.47
C LEU A 47 -2.14 -20.77 16.23
N GLU A 48 -2.26 -21.19 14.98
CA GLU A 48 -1.82 -22.52 14.57
C GLU A 48 -0.29 -22.53 14.43
N LYS A 49 0.34 -23.60 14.88
CA LYS A 49 1.78 -23.76 14.73
C LYS A 49 2.12 -24.01 13.28
N ILE A 50 2.74 -23.06 12.62
CA ILE A 50 3.18 -23.15 11.25
C ILE A 50 4.69 -23.49 11.25
N ALA A 51 5.05 -24.60 10.66
CA ALA A 51 6.44 -25.04 10.57
C ALA A 51 7.14 -24.40 9.35
N ASP A 52 7.48 -23.11 9.47
CA ASP A 52 8.34 -22.38 8.51
C ASP A 52 9.11 -21.33 9.33
N GLU A 53 10.42 -21.42 9.37
CA GLU A 53 11.29 -20.53 10.15
C GLU A 53 11.27 -19.06 9.67
N ARG A 54 10.82 -18.82 8.45
CA ARG A 54 10.66 -17.49 7.88
C ARG A 54 9.40 -16.79 8.38
N LEU A 55 8.51 -17.51 9.08
CA LEU A 55 7.20 -17.03 9.51
C LEU A 55 7.23 -16.54 10.95
N LEU A 56 7.01 -15.23 11.13
CA LEU A 56 6.74 -14.60 12.42
C LEU A 56 5.24 -14.40 12.58
N GLN A 57 4.64 -15.08 13.55
CA GLN A 57 3.23 -14.91 13.89
C GLN A 57 3.08 -13.97 15.09
N LEU A 58 2.34 -12.88 14.88
CA LEU A 58 2.08 -11.87 15.91
C LEU A 58 0.57 -11.73 16.16
N VAL A 59 0.21 -11.38 17.36
CA VAL A 59 -1.15 -10.97 17.72
C VAL A 59 -1.17 -9.46 17.90
N SER A 60 -2.06 -8.80 17.18
CA SER A 60 -2.24 -7.35 17.33
C SER A 60 -2.82 -7.01 18.71
N PRO A 61 -2.34 -5.95 19.38
CA PRO A 61 -2.89 -5.54 20.67
C PRO A 61 -4.33 -5.02 20.58
N PHE A 62 -4.76 -4.61 19.39
CA PHE A 62 -6.09 -4.05 19.15
C PHE A 62 -6.75 -4.68 17.91
N ARG A 63 -8.08 -4.72 17.93
CA ARG A 63 -8.86 -5.11 16.74
C ARG A 63 -8.76 -4.05 15.65
N GLY A 64 -8.70 -4.52 14.41
CA GLY A 64 -8.72 -3.69 13.21
C GLY A 64 -7.46 -3.82 12.38
N GLU A 65 -7.65 -3.78 11.08
CA GLU A 65 -6.60 -3.98 10.10
C GLU A 65 -5.45 -2.97 10.24
N ILE A 66 -5.75 -1.72 10.63
CA ILE A 66 -4.71 -0.70 10.89
C ILE A 66 -3.77 -1.16 12.01
N ALA A 67 -4.33 -1.65 13.12
CA ALA A 67 -3.52 -2.10 14.24
C ALA A 67 -2.64 -3.30 13.85
N GLN A 68 -3.20 -4.24 13.10
CA GLN A 68 -2.45 -5.38 12.59
C GLN A 68 -1.31 -4.94 11.66
N ARG A 69 -1.58 -4.06 10.69
CA ARG A 69 -0.54 -3.55 9.78
C ARG A 69 0.55 -2.78 10.50
N LEU A 70 0.19 -1.91 11.45
CA LEU A 70 1.17 -1.19 12.27
C LEU A 70 2.02 -2.16 13.10
N THR A 71 1.39 -3.15 13.73
CA THR A 71 2.11 -4.19 14.48
C THR A 71 3.13 -4.90 13.58
N GLY A 72 2.72 -5.30 12.39
CA GLY A 72 3.62 -5.96 11.43
C GLY A 72 4.73 -5.04 10.93
N LEU A 73 4.41 -3.83 10.54
CA LEU A 73 5.40 -2.87 10.04
C LEU A 73 6.44 -2.51 11.11
N LEU A 74 6.04 -2.36 12.38
CA LEU A 74 6.95 -2.08 13.48
C LEU A 74 7.90 -3.24 13.81
N ASN A 75 7.54 -4.46 13.42
CA ASN A 75 8.37 -5.65 13.59
C ASN A 75 9.09 -6.07 12.30
N ALA A 76 8.92 -5.33 11.21
CA ALA A 76 9.59 -5.61 9.96
C ALA A 76 11.09 -5.29 10.07
N SER A 77 11.94 -6.31 9.92
CA SER A 77 13.40 -6.21 10.05
C SER A 77 14.14 -6.16 8.71
N GLY A 78 13.47 -6.53 7.62
CA GLY A 78 14.05 -6.59 6.29
C GLY A 78 14.49 -5.23 5.74
N ARG A 79 15.44 -5.27 4.81
CA ARG A 79 15.90 -4.07 4.09
C ARG A 79 14.76 -3.37 3.35
N TYR A 80 13.83 -4.15 2.83
CA TYR A 80 12.61 -3.69 2.15
C TYR A 80 11.38 -4.25 2.85
N VAL A 81 10.24 -3.59 2.68
CA VAL A 81 8.97 -4.04 3.24
C VAL A 81 7.84 -3.96 2.22
N LEU A 82 7.01 -5.00 2.18
CA LEU A 82 5.80 -5.10 1.39
C LEU A 82 4.62 -5.37 2.32
N THR A 83 3.49 -4.70 2.06
CA THR A 83 2.20 -5.08 2.67
C THR A 83 1.19 -5.48 1.60
N PHE A 84 0.44 -6.54 1.85
CA PHE A 84 -0.70 -6.94 1.03
C PHE A 84 -1.74 -7.69 1.89
N ASN A 85 -2.87 -8.05 1.32
CA ASN A 85 -3.97 -8.66 2.07
C ASN A 85 -3.90 -10.19 2.06
N CYS A 86 -4.47 -10.84 3.07
CA CYS A 86 -4.58 -12.31 3.14
C CYS A 86 -5.59 -12.91 2.14
N ASP A 87 -6.24 -12.10 1.31
CA ASP A 87 -7.07 -12.51 0.16
C ASP A 87 -6.35 -12.32 -1.19
N GLU A 88 -5.07 -11.99 -1.15
CA GLU A 88 -4.23 -11.81 -2.34
C GLU A 88 -3.13 -12.88 -2.36
N LEU A 89 -2.79 -13.36 -3.55
CA LEU A 89 -1.63 -14.23 -3.78
C LEU A 89 -0.48 -13.42 -4.32
N ILE A 90 0.73 -13.81 -3.96
CA ILE A 90 1.97 -13.19 -4.40
C ILE A 90 2.77 -14.15 -5.29
N HIS A 91 3.34 -13.63 -6.36
CA HIS A 91 4.22 -14.42 -7.23
C HIS A 91 5.45 -14.91 -6.45
N PRO A 92 5.83 -16.21 -6.61
CA PRO A 92 6.94 -16.79 -5.85
C PRO A 92 8.28 -16.06 -5.99
N GLU A 93 8.55 -15.42 -7.12
CA GLU A 93 9.81 -14.74 -7.41
C GLU A 93 9.81 -13.23 -7.07
N VAL A 94 8.81 -12.72 -6.34
CA VAL A 94 8.77 -11.28 -5.98
C VAL A 94 10.01 -10.83 -5.21
N PRO A 95 10.60 -11.59 -4.26
CA PRO A 95 11.81 -11.17 -3.58
C PRO A 95 12.99 -10.98 -4.54
N GLU A 96 13.15 -11.88 -5.51
CA GLU A 96 14.20 -11.78 -6.51
C GLU A 96 13.94 -10.65 -7.53
N LEU A 97 12.67 -10.45 -7.93
CA LEU A 97 12.27 -9.31 -8.74
C LEU A 97 12.60 -7.99 -8.04
N ALA A 98 12.32 -7.89 -6.73
CA ALA A 98 12.64 -6.71 -5.93
C ALA A 98 14.15 -6.49 -5.83
N ARG A 99 14.95 -7.56 -5.67
CA ARG A 99 16.42 -7.49 -5.66
C ARG A 99 16.92 -6.87 -6.96
N ARG A 100 16.56 -7.45 -8.09
CA ARG A 100 16.95 -6.95 -9.43
C ARG A 100 16.49 -5.52 -9.65
N TYR A 101 15.29 -5.18 -9.18
CA TYR A 101 14.76 -3.83 -9.31
C TYR A 101 15.60 -2.80 -8.56
N PHE A 102 15.89 -3.01 -7.28
CA PHE A 102 16.65 -2.05 -6.48
C PHE A 102 18.15 -2.04 -6.78
N GLU A 103 18.68 -3.09 -7.38
CA GLU A 103 20.03 -3.09 -7.96
C GLU A 103 20.07 -2.21 -9.22
N GLN A 104 19.07 -2.31 -10.09
CA GLN A 104 18.96 -1.52 -11.31
C GLN A 104 18.61 -0.05 -11.04
N PHE A 105 17.80 0.22 -9.99
CA PHE A 105 17.31 1.55 -9.62
C PHE A 105 17.63 1.86 -8.16
N PRO A 106 18.90 2.06 -7.80
CA PRO A 106 19.32 2.17 -6.40
C PRO A 106 18.78 3.41 -5.68
N ASP A 107 18.42 4.47 -6.42
CA ASP A 107 17.82 5.69 -5.86
C ASP A 107 16.31 5.58 -5.65
N SER A 108 15.69 4.48 -6.07
CA SER A 108 14.25 4.27 -5.90
C SER A 108 13.89 4.03 -4.44
N TRP A 109 12.78 4.62 -4.02
CA TRP A 109 12.19 4.39 -2.69
C TRP A 109 11.19 3.27 -2.71
N VAL A 110 10.62 3.00 -3.88
CA VAL A 110 9.47 2.12 -4.04
C VAL A 110 9.46 1.41 -5.39
N MET A 111 9.09 0.12 -5.35
CA MET A 111 8.68 -0.66 -6.50
C MET A 111 7.20 -1.01 -6.34
N ARG A 112 6.36 -0.62 -7.29
CA ARG A 112 4.94 -0.95 -7.25
C ARG A 112 4.67 -2.21 -8.06
N LEU A 113 4.09 -3.20 -7.39
CA LEU A 113 3.63 -4.44 -8.02
C LEU A 113 2.31 -4.20 -8.76
N SER A 114 2.16 -4.84 -9.89
CA SER A 114 0.88 -4.92 -10.58
C SER A 114 0.04 -6.04 -10.01
N LYS A 115 -1.26 -5.88 -10.08
CA LYS A 115 -2.23 -6.82 -9.58
C LYS A 115 -3.23 -7.17 -10.68
N GLU A 116 -3.51 -8.44 -10.82
CA GLU A 116 -4.63 -8.96 -11.57
C GLU A 116 -5.81 -9.26 -10.64
N GLU A 117 -6.99 -8.83 -11.02
CA GLU A 117 -8.22 -9.03 -10.25
C GLU A 117 -9.20 -9.89 -11.04
N PHE A 118 -9.67 -10.95 -10.40
CA PHE A 118 -10.65 -11.85 -10.94
C PHE A 118 -12.02 -11.65 -10.27
N PRO A 119 -13.12 -11.88 -11.01
CA PRO A 119 -14.45 -11.76 -10.47
C PRO A 119 -14.69 -12.70 -9.28
N TYR A 120 -15.68 -12.37 -8.46
CA TYR A 120 -16.16 -13.22 -7.37
C TYR A 120 -16.46 -14.64 -7.85
N GLY A 121 -15.98 -15.63 -7.10
CA GLY A 121 -16.18 -17.05 -7.39
C GLY A 121 -15.25 -17.66 -8.44
N ASN A 122 -14.38 -16.89 -9.09
CA ASN A 122 -13.40 -17.43 -10.05
C ASN A 122 -12.19 -18.05 -9.31
N THR A 123 -12.41 -19.13 -8.58
CA THR A 123 -11.34 -19.84 -7.85
C THR A 123 -10.35 -20.57 -8.76
N ALA A 124 -10.70 -20.83 -10.01
CA ALA A 124 -9.80 -21.45 -10.98
C ALA A 124 -8.55 -20.58 -11.23
N ALA A 125 -8.69 -19.26 -11.16
CA ALA A 125 -7.59 -18.32 -11.30
C ALA A 125 -6.49 -18.49 -10.23
N LEU A 126 -6.84 -18.99 -9.04
CA LEU A 126 -5.87 -19.24 -7.95
C LEU A 126 -4.91 -20.39 -8.25
N ASN A 127 -5.28 -21.27 -9.18
CA ASN A 127 -4.49 -22.42 -9.60
C ASN A 127 -3.83 -22.20 -10.98
N ALA A 128 -4.08 -21.05 -11.61
CA ALA A 128 -3.45 -20.73 -12.89
C ALA A 128 -1.92 -20.57 -12.71
N PRO A 129 -1.13 -21.01 -13.68
CA PRO A 129 0.30 -20.75 -13.64
C PRO A 129 0.56 -19.25 -13.69
N TRP A 130 1.54 -18.81 -12.92
CA TRP A 130 2.00 -17.42 -12.98
C TRP A 130 2.64 -17.12 -14.34
N GLU A 131 2.39 -15.93 -14.87
CA GLU A 131 3.19 -15.41 -15.96
C GLU A 131 4.63 -15.17 -15.49
N ALA A 132 5.62 -15.47 -16.33
CA ALA A 132 7.01 -15.20 -16.01
C ALA A 132 7.26 -13.71 -15.77
N LEU A 133 7.93 -13.38 -14.67
CA LEU A 133 8.33 -12.00 -14.38
C LEU A 133 9.48 -11.56 -15.30
N PRO A 134 9.64 -10.25 -15.55
CA PRO A 134 10.71 -9.75 -16.40
C PRO A 134 12.10 -10.12 -15.82
N GLU A 135 12.93 -10.78 -16.59
CA GLU A 135 14.31 -11.10 -16.19
C GLU A 135 15.22 -9.87 -16.27
N ASN A 136 15.08 -9.10 -17.34
CA ASN A 136 15.88 -7.91 -17.59
C ASN A 136 15.03 -6.64 -17.48
N LEU A 137 15.05 -6.02 -16.32
CA LEU A 137 14.31 -4.78 -16.07
C LEU A 137 14.89 -3.58 -16.85
N ALA A 138 16.20 -3.59 -17.16
CA ALA A 138 16.84 -2.53 -17.92
C ALA A 138 16.36 -2.49 -19.39
N ALA A 139 15.88 -3.61 -19.91
CA ALA A 139 15.35 -3.69 -21.26
C ALA A 139 13.91 -3.21 -21.37
N LEU A 140 13.21 -3.01 -20.24
CA LEU A 140 11.83 -2.55 -20.27
C LEU A 140 11.80 -1.04 -20.55
N PRO A 141 11.01 -0.60 -21.53
CA PRO A 141 10.85 0.82 -21.78
C PRO A 141 10.15 1.48 -20.58
N ILE A 142 10.58 2.70 -20.24
CA ILE A 142 10.02 3.49 -19.15
C ILE A 142 9.19 4.62 -19.76
N CYS A 143 7.98 4.81 -19.24
CA CYS A 143 7.13 5.93 -19.64
C CYS A 143 6.62 6.70 -18.42
N ARG A 144 6.33 7.98 -18.65
CA ARG A 144 5.69 8.84 -17.67
C ARG A 144 4.18 8.60 -17.68
N GLN A 145 3.61 8.39 -16.50
CA GLN A 145 2.16 8.22 -16.37
C GLN A 145 1.38 9.48 -16.85
N ALA A 146 2.02 10.67 -16.82
CA ALA A 146 1.43 11.91 -17.30
C ALA A 146 1.07 11.89 -18.80
N ASP A 147 1.68 11.00 -19.56
CA ASP A 147 1.43 10.88 -20.99
C ASP A 147 0.10 10.18 -21.31
N GLY A 148 -0.70 9.87 -20.25
CA GLY A 148 -2.08 9.36 -20.39
C GLY A 148 -2.17 7.94 -20.95
N ASN A 149 -1.07 7.23 -21.02
CA ASN A 149 -0.97 6.04 -21.83
C ASN A 149 -1.09 4.75 -21.03
N LEU A 150 -2.34 4.42 -20.67
CA LEU A 150 -2.68 3.09 -20.15
C LEU A 150 -2.23 1.99 -21.16
N ALA A 151 -2.34 2.26 -22.46
CA ALA A 151 -1.94 1.37 -23.52
C ALA A 151 -0.44 1.05 -23.53
N LEU A 152 0.43 2.01 -23.19
CA LEU A 152 1.87 1.73 -23.05
C LEU A 152 2.18 0.81 -21.89
N TYR A 153 1.44 0.96 -20.78
CA TYR A 153 1.58 0.07 -19.65
C TYR A 153 1.10 -1.36 -20.00
N GLU A 154 -0.02 -1.49 -20.68
CA GLU A 154 -0.54 -2.76 -21.18
C GLU A 154 0.40 -3.40 -22.21
N SER A 155 1.19 -2.61 -22.92
CA SER A 155 2.23 -3.09 -23.85
C SER A 155 3.58 -3.45 -23.19
N GLY A 156 3.65 -3.51 -21.86
CA GLY A 156 4.83 -3.98 -21.14
C GLY A 156 5.82 -2.91 -20.68
N HIS A 157 5.43 -1.62 -20.70
CA HIS A 157 6.27 -0.53 -20.21
C HIS A 157 6.21 -0.40 -18.68
N MET A 158 7.32 -0.01 -18.06
CA MET A 158 7.32 0.47 -16.68
C MET A 158 6.79 1.91 -16.62
N LEU A 159 6.00 2.22 -15.58
CA LEU A 159 5.53 3.59 -15.33
C LEU A 159 6.31 4.25 -14.21
N GLU A 160 6.88 5.42 -14.47
CA GLU A 160 7.47 6.27 -13.43
C GLU A 160 6.42 6.60 -12.35
N ILE A 161 6.88 6.61 -11.09
CA ILE A 161 6.12 7.12 -9.96
C ILE A 161 6.80 8.40 -9.48
N PRO A 162 6.36 9.58 -9.92
CA PRO A 162 6.87 10.82 -9.40
C PRO A 162 6.41 11.03 -7.95
N ILE A 163 7.18 11.80 -7.19
CA ILE A 163 6.81 12.22 -5.84
C ILE A 163 5.51 13.02 -5.88
N ALA A 164 4.69 12.91 -4.82
CA ALA A 164 3.51 13.74 -4.68
C ALA A 164 3.87 15.23 -4.72
N PRO A 165 3.03 16.09 -5.30
CA PRO A 165 3.37 17.49 -5.61
C PRO A 165 3.39 18.38 -4.36
N MET A 166 4.27 18.04 -3.40
CA MET A 166 4.43 18.79 -2.13
C MET A 166 4.82 20.24 -2.35
N HIS A 167 5.42 20.57 -3.51
CA HIS A 167 5.76 21.93 -3.91
C HIS A 167 4.54 22.79 -4.25
N ASN A 168 3.37 22.19 -4.48
CA ASN A 168 2.17 22.96 -4.78
C ASN A 168 1.80 23.84 -3.60
N ARG A 169 1.56 25.11 -3.89
CA ARG A 169 1.04 26.05 -2.90
C ARG A 169 -0.43 25.75 -2.59
N PHE A 170 -0.86 26.18 -1.40
CA PHE A 170 -2.26 26.19 -1.09
C PHE A 170 -3.04 27.03 -2.13
N ASP A 171 -4.07 26.45 -2.71
CA ASP A 171 -4.94 27.11 -3.66
C ASP A 171 -6.41 26.96 -3.22
N TRP A 172 -6.98 28.01 -2.65
CA TRP A 172 -8.38 28.02 -2.22
C TRP A 172 -9.36 27.77 -3.39
N LYS A 173 -8.95 27.98 -4.64
CA LYS A 173 -9.73 27.65 -5.84
C LYS A 173 -9.96 26.13 -6.00
N CYS A 174 -9.23 25.30 -5.26
CA CYS A 174 -9.54 23.87 -5.14
C CYS A 174 -10.97 23.61 -4.66
N TRP A 175 -11.55 24.55 -3.91
CA TRP A 175 -12.95 24.48 -3.50
C TRP A 175 -13.90 24.50 -4.70
N TRP A 176 -13.64 25.34 -5.69
CA TRP A 176 -14.53 25.53 -6.85
C TRP A 176 -14.24 24.56 -7.98
N ARG A 177 -12.96 24.29 -8.26
CA ARG A 177 -12.50 23.56 -9.43
C ARG A 177 -12.22 22.07 -9.16
N GLY A 178 -12.33 21.62 -7.92
CA GLY A 178 -11.81 20.32 -7.52
C GLY A 178 -10.29 20.32 -7.37
N ARG A 179 -9.77 19.23 -6.88
CA ARG A 179 -8.34 19.05 -6.67
C ARG A 179 -7.65 18.70 -8.00
N ARG A 180 -6.84 19.58 -8.55
CA ARG A 180 -6.13 19.35 -9.83
C ARG A 180 -5.09 18.24 -9.75
N ASP A 181 -4.40 18.16 -8.63
CA ASP A 181 -3.32 17.22 -8.34
C ASP A 181 -3.80 15.87 -7.83
N HIS A 182 -5.12 15.69 -7.66
CA HIS A 182 -5.71 14.44 -7.22
C HIS A 182 -5.52 13.29 -8.22
N GLN A 183 -5.52 13.59 -9.48
CA GLN A 183 -5.40 12.64 -10.57
C GLN A 183 -3.98 12.63 -11.19
N GLY A 184 -3.03 13.23 -10.50
CA GLY A 184 -1.64 13.23 -10.95
C GLY A 184 -1.03 11.83 -10.98
N PRO A 185 0.08 11.66 -11.68
CA PRO A 185 0.75 10.38 -11.86
C PRO A 185 1.36 9.80 -10.58
N HIS A 186 1.43 10.59 -9.50
CA HIS A 186 2.03 10.18 -8.23
C HIS A 186 1.21 9.11 -7.49
N ALA A 187 1.87 8.35 -6.63
CA ALA A 187 1.24 7.32 -5.83
C ALA A 187 0.97 7.84 -4.40
N GLU A 188 -0.29 7.94 -4.02
CA GLU A 188 -0.69 8.40 -2.68
C GLU A 188 -0.76 7.27 -1.64
N ASN A 189 -0.92 6.03 -2.08
CA ASN A 189 -1.14 4.87 -1.23
C ASN A 189 0.15 4.10 -0.96
N PHE A 190 0.22 3.46 0.19
CA PHE A 190 1.38 2.67 0.63
C PHE A 190 1.31 1.20 0.17
N ASP A 191 0.14 0.59 0.22
CA ASP A 191 -0.10 -0.84 0.01
C ASP A 191 0.32 -1.35 -1.38
N LYS A 192 0.66 -2.65 -1.48
CA LYS A 192 1.05 -3.35 -2.72
C LYS A 192 2.30 -2.77 -3.39
N LYS A 193 3.17 -2.26 -2.58
CA LYS A 193 4.45 -1.68 -2.98
C LYS A 193 5.55 -2.18 -2.06
N VAL A 194 6.68 -2.48 -2.66
CA VAL A 194 7.92 -2.78 -1.94
C VAL A 194 8.62 -1.45 -1.67
N TRP A 195 8.74 -1.09 -0.40
CA TRP A 195 9.35 0.15 0.04
C TRP A 195 10.70 -0.08 0.70
N VAL A 196 11.59 0.88 0.60
CA VAL A 196 12.81 0.94 1.43
C VAL A 196 12.39 1.04 2.89
N ASN A 197 12.68 0.00 3.70
CA ASN A 197 12.17 -0.12 5.06
C ASN A 197 12.70 0.97 6.00
N GLU A 198 13.94 1.39 5.87
CA GLU A 198 14.51 2.49 6.66
C GLU A 198 13.63 3.76 6.56
N LYS A 199 13.18 4.10 5.34
CA LYS A 199 12.27 5.25 5.14
C LYS A 199 10.91 5.02 5.79
N VAL A 200 10.41 3.79 5.75
CA VAL A 200 9.14 3.42 6.39
C VAL A 200 9.26 3.56 7.90
N GLN A 201 10.30 3.00 8.52
CA GLN A 201 10.52 3.09 9.97
C GLN A 201 10.65 4.54 10.44
N ALA A 202 11.45 5.35 9.74
CA ALA A 202 11.58 6.76 10.05
C ALA A 202 10.23 7.51 9.94
N THR A 203 9.38 7.15 8.96
CA THR A 203 8.05 7.74 8.80
C THR A 203 7.09 7.31 9.90
N LEU A 204 7.12 6.03 10.30
CA LEU A 204 6.31 5.53 11.40
C LEU A 204 6.61 6.28 12.70
N GLN A 205 7.87 6.52 13.03
CA GLN A 205 8.28 7.32 14.20
C GLN A 205 7.68 8.74 14.16
N GLU A 206 7.53 9.32 12.98
CA GLU A 206 6.95 10.66 12.81
C GLU A 206 5.43 10.68 13.03
N ILE A 207 4.71 9.68 12.53
CA ILE A 207 3.24 9.70 12.51
C ILE A 207 2.58 9.02 13.72
N LEU A 208 3.24 8.03 14.36
CA LEU A 208 2.67 7.27 15.48
C LEU A 208 2.14 8.15 16.63
N PRO A 209 2.86 9.23 17.06
CA PRO A 209 2.34 10.12 18.07
C PRO A 209 1.03 10.81 17.67
N GLY A 210 0.78 11.02 16.37
CA GLY A 210 -0.45 11.60 15.84
C GLY A 210 -1.64 10.64 15.82
N LEU A 211 -1.39 9.34 15.71
CA LEU A 211 -2.46 8.33 15.64
C LEU A 211 -3.26 8.22 16.94
N GLY A 212 -2.63 8.43 18.10
CA GLY A 212 -3.30 8.43 19.40
C GLY A 212 -4.36 9.54 19.56
N LEU A 213 -4.32 10.58 18.73
CA LEU A 213 -5.27 11.71 18.79
C LEU A 213 -6.58 11.44 18.05
N VAL A 214 -6.62 10.43 17.21
CA VAL A 214 -7.78 10.12 16.34
C VAL A 214 -8.71 9.11 17.00
N GLY A 215 -8.53 8.85 18.29
CA GLY A 215 -9.28 7.85 19.03
C GLY A 215 -8.76 6.43 18.83
N PRO A 216 -9.51 5.41 19.28
CA PRO A 216 -9.06 4.03 19.15
C PRO A 216 -8.80 3.68 17.69
N VAL A 217 -7.56 3.38 17.36
CA VAL A 217 -7.07 3.02 16.01
C VAL A 217 -7.92 1.91 15.37
N LYS A 218 -8.55 1.07 16.18
CA LYS A 218 -9.44 -0.02 15.72
C LYS A 218 -10.66 0.41 14.92
N TYR A 219 -11.06 1.68 15.01
CA TYR A 219 -12.24 2.20 14.28
C TYR A 219 -11.86 2.89 12.97
N LEU A 220 -10.58 3.13 12.73
CA LEU A 220 -10.16 3.75 11.48
C LEU A 220 -10.16 2.72 10.35
N PRO A 221 -10.70 3.06 9.18
CA PRO A 221 -10.61 2.23 8.02
C PRO A 221 -9.14 2.08 7.56
N PHE A 222 -8.77 0.89 7.11
CA PHE A 222 -7.44 0.57 6.61
C PHE A 222 -6.92 1.58 5.57
N TRP A 223 -7.77 2.02 4.65
CA TRP A 223 -7.34 2.99 3.61
C TRP A 223 -6.88 4.34 4.16
N CYS A 224 -7.22 4.69 5.40
CA CYS A 224 -6.67 5.88 6.05
C CYS A 224 -5.19 5.70 6.38
N LEU A 225 -4.78 4.52 6.86
CA LEU A 225 -3.38 4.22 7.11
C LEU A 225 -2.57 4.15 5.81
N ASP A 226 -3.12 3.46 4.81
CA ASP A 226 -2.54 3.31 3.49
C ASP A 226 -2.18 4.67 2.87
N ARG A 227 -3.14 5.61 2.89
CA ARG A 227 -2.92 6.98 2.42
C ARG A 227 -1.99 7.78 3.32
N LEU A 228 -2.16 7.67 4.64
CA LEU A 228 -1.34 8.39 5.61
C LEU A 228 0.14 8.01 5.45
N LEU A 229 0.46 6.72 5.43
CA LEU A 229 1.83 6.24 5.26
C LEU A 229 2.43 6.67 3.91
N GLY A 230 1.68 6.45 2.82
CA GLY A 230 2.18 6.78 1.49
C GLY A 230 2.49 8.26 1.28
N LEU A 231 1.66 9.15 1.84
CA LEU A 231 1.90 10.59 1.75
C LEU A 231 2.87 11.10 2.81
N ALA A 232 2.84 10.57 4.04
CA ALA A 232 3.78 10.98 5.09
C ALA A 232 5.23 10.65 4.70
N LEU A 233 5.47 9.48 4.10
CA LEU A 233 6.78 9.09 3.60
C LEU A 233 7.27 10.09 2.56
N GLN A 234 6.42 10.43 1.59
CA GLN A 234 6.78 11.40 0.57
C GLN A 234 6.98 12.81 1.12
N ALA A 235 6.16 13.24 2.08
CA ALA A 235 6.30 14.55 2.72
C ALA A 235 7.58 14.66 3.56
N LYS A 236 7.94 13.59 4.28
CA LYS A 236 9.13 13.55 5.14
C LYS A 236 10.43 13.62 4.35
N PHE A 237 10.49 12.93 3.21
CA PHE A 237 11.68 12.84 2.37
C PHE A 237 11.61 13.73 1.12
N TYR A 238 10.65 14.66 1.09
CA TYR A 238 10.56 15.62 0.00
C TYR A 238 11.79 16.53 -0.06
N ASP A 239 12.38 16.61 -1.25
CA ASP A 239 13.48 17.50 -1.56
C ASP A 239 12.99 18.65 -2.45
N ALA A 240 13.01 19.88 -1.93
CA ALA A 240 12.60 21.05 -2.68
C ALA A 240 13.50 21.35 -3.89
N ALA A 241 14.74 20.88 -3.90
CA ALA A 241 15.64 20.99 -5.05
C ALA A 241 15.25 20.03 -6.20
N ARG A 242 14.51 18.98 -5.88
CA ARG A 242 14.04 17.95 -6.83
C ARG A 242 12.52 17.75 -6.77
N PRO A 243 11.71 18.79 -7.02
CA PRO A 243 10.27 18.77 -6.76
C PRO A 243 9.46 17.76 -7.61
N LYS A 244 10.06 17.25 -8.69
CA LYS A 244 9.47 16.24 -9.60
C LYS A 244 10.27 14.94 -9.60
N GLN A 245 10.96 14.63 -8.52
CA GLN A 245 11.76 13.41 -8.38
C GLN A 245 10.90 12.18 -8.66
N VAL A 246 11.44 11.27 -9.45
CA VAL A 246 10.89 9.91 -9.62
C VAL A 246 11.33 9.09 -8.40
N ILE A 247 10.36 8.58 -7.64
CA ILE A 247 10.62 7.80 -6.42
C ILE A 247 10.57 6.30 -6.66
N GLY A 248 10.19 5.87 -7.86
CA GLY A 248 10.14 4.47 -8.23
C GLY A 248 9.34 4.21 -9.50
N HIS A 249 9.03 2.94 -9.74
CA HIS A 249 8.31 2.51 -10.93
C HIS A 249 7.19 1.51 -10.60
N LYS A 250 6.13 1.53 -11.39
CA LYS A 250 5.12 0.47 -11.44
C LYS A 250 5.53 -0.52 -12.51
N LEU A 251 5.58 -1.81 -12.14
CA LEU A 251 5.95 -2.89 -13.06
C LEU A 251 4.75 -3.31 -13.92
N PRO A 252 4.97 -3.69 -15.19
CA PRO A 252 3.88 -3.96 -16.14
C PRO A 252 3.14 -5.28 -15.86
N ARG A 253 3.86 -6.33 -15.45
CA ARG A 253 3.27 -7.67 -15.28
C ARG A 253 2.67 -7.88 -13.91
N PRO A 254 1.56 -8.63 -13.79
CA PRO A 254 0.98 -8.96 -12.50
C PRO A 254 1.93 -9.82 -11.67
N ALA A 255 2.22 -9.33 -10.46
CA ALA A 255 2.95 -10.07 -9.44
C ALA A 255 2.09 -10.32 -8.19
N LEU A 256 0.86 -9.84 -8.22
CA LEU A 256 -0.20 -10.12 -7.24
C LEU A 256 -1.45 -10.58 -7.97
N LEU A 257 -2.13 -11.58 -7.42
CA LEU A 257 -3.44 -12.03 -7.88
C LEU A 257 -4.46 -11.86 -6.76
N ARG A 258 -5.68 -11.50 -7.13
CA ARG A 258 -6.81 -11.44 -6.21
C ARG A 258 -8.06 -11.98 -6.86
N VAL A 259 -8.73 -12.90 -6.18
CA VAL A 259 -10.11 -13.20 -6.49
C VAL A 259 -10.99 -12.38 -5.54
N GLU A 260 -11.98 -11.66 -6.08
CA GLU A 260 -12.90 -10.89 -5.26
C GLU A 260 -13.66 -11.84 -4.32
N ASP A 261 -13.60 -11.59 -3.03
CA ASP A 261 -14.24 -12.38 -1.98
C ASP A 261 -15.63 -11.88 -1.58
N ASN A 262 -16.01 -10.70 -2.08
CA ASN A 262 -17.32 -10.13 -1.86
C ASN A 262 -18.25 -10.41 -3.05
N PRO A 263 -19.49 -10.85 -2.81
CA PRO A 263 -20.43 -11.05 -3.88
C PRO A 263 -20.78 -9.73 -4.58
N PRO A 264 -21.27 -9.78 -5.84
CA PRO A 264 -21.55 -8.58 -6.65
C PRO A 264 -22.50 -7.58 -5.99
N GLU A 265 -23.41 -8.05 -5.13
CA GLU A 265 -24.37 -7.23 -4.39
C GLU A 265 -23.71 -6.47 -3.25
N PHE A 266 -22.49 -6.82 -2.87
CA PHE A 266 -21.77 -6.16 -1.78
C PHE A 266 -21.45 -4.72 -2.13
N ARG A 267 -22.09 -3.80 -1.42
CA ARG A 267 -21.86 -2.36 -1.63
C ARG A 267 -20.62 -1.90 -0.86
N ARG A 268 -19.55 -1.62 -1.58
CA ARG A 268 -18.35 -1.02 -0.99
C ARG A 268 -18.66 0.36 -0.42
N ARG A 269 -18.18 0.61 0.81
CA ARG A 269 -18.29 1.94 1.44
C ARG A 269 -17.42 2.94 0.68
N ALA A 270 -17.91 4.17 0.51
CA ALA A 270 -17.11 5.25 -0.05
C ALA A 270 -15.89 5.52 0.86
N ARG A 271 -14.71 5.61 0.25
CA ARG A 271 -13.47 5.92 0.97
C ARG A 271 -13.46 7.38 1.39
N PHE A 272 -13.16 7.65 2.65
CA PHE A 272 -13.07 8.97 3.22
C PHE A 272 -11.75 9.11 3.98
N TYR A 273 -10.94 10.09 3.62
CA TYR A 273 -9.56 10.20 4.05
C TYR A 273 -9.28 11.36 5.01
N LEU A 274 -10.30 12.11 5.41
CA LEU A 274 -10.12 13.34 6.20
C LEU A 274 -9.24 13.14 7.44
N PHE A 275 -9.40 12.03 8.16
CA PHE A 275 -8.57 11.75 9.33
C PHE A 275 -7.10 11.60 9.00
N ALA A 276 -6.78 10.89 7.91
CA ALA A 276 -5.41 10.76 7.44
C ALA A 276 -4.82 12.14 7.07
N GLU A 277 -5.60 12.94 6.38
CA GLU A 277 -5.18 14.26 5.90
C GLU A 277 -5.03 15.28 7.04
N ILE A 278 -5.83 15.20 8.11
CA ILE A 278 -5.64 16.00 9.33
C ILE A 278 -4.33 15.65 10.05
N ILE A 279 -4.00 14.37 10.16
CA ILE A 279 -2.73 13.93 10.76
C ILE A 279 -1.56 14.42 9.91
N LEU A 280 -1.66 14.28 8.58
CA LEU A 280 -0.66 14.79 7.65
C LEU A 280 -0.47 16.29 7.80
N LEU A 281 -1.57 17.06 7.84
CA LEU A 281 -1.50 18.51 8.01
C LEU A 281 -0.84 18.91 9.32
N ARG A 282 -1.14 18.20 10.40
CA ARG A 282 -0.54 18.49 11.70
C ARG A 282 0.97 18.27 11.70
N ARG A 283 1.45 17.29 10.95
CA ARG A 283 2.88 16.95 10.87
C ARG A 283 3.64 17.72 9.81
N PHE A 284 2.97 18.04 8.72
CA PHE A 284 3.58 18.68 7.55
C PHE A 284 2.78 19.91 7.08
N PRO A 285 2.54 20.91 7.98
CA PRO A 285 1.69 22.07 7.66
C PRO A 285 2.29 23.00 6.60
N GLN A 286 3.59 22.86 6.30
CA GLN A 286 4.31 23.64 5.31
C GLN A 286 3.91 23.31 3.86
N TYR A 287 3.27 22.17 3.61
CA TYR A 287 2.94 21.76 2.24
C TYR A 287 1.52 22.15 1.85
N GLY A 288 1.40 23.10 0.93
CA GLY A 288 0.09 23.54 0.40
C GLY A 288 -0.71 22.42 -0.26
N TYR A 289 -0.03 21.41 -0.81
CA TYR A 289 -0.67 20.21 -1.33
C TYR A 289 -1.58 19.51 -0.29
N ILE A 290 -1.11 19.36 0.95
CA ILE A 290 -1.88 18.71 2.03
C ILE A 290 -3.12 19.55 2.38
N TRP A 291 -3.00 20.87 2.41
CA TRP A 291 -4.14 21.76 2.58
C TRP A 291 -5.19 21.59 1.47
N ASN A 292 -4.74 21.48 0.23
CA ASN A 292 -5.61 21.25 -0.93
C ASN A 292 -6.37 19.91 -0.80
N LEU A 293 -5.74 18.85 -0.25
CA LEU A 293 -6.41 17.58 0.03
C LEU A 293 -7.59 17.77 1.00
N ILE A 294 -7.36 18.49 2.09
CA ILE A 294 -8.39 18.75 3.13
C ILE A 294 -9.56 19.55 2.55
N VAL A 295 -9.26 20.64 1.83
CA VAL A 295 -10.29 21.45 1.17
C VAL A 295 -11.16 20.58 0.25
N HIS A 296 -10.53 19.68 -0.50
CA HIS A 296 -11.27 18.74 -1.36
C HIS A 296 -12.18 17.81 -0.54
N GLN A 297 -11.70 17.23 0.56
CA GLN A 297 -12.51 16.34 1.40
C GLN A 297 -13.70 17.06 2.04
N ILE A 298 -13.48 18.29 2.51
CA ILE A 298 -14.55 19.12 3.09
C ILE A 298 -15.62 19.43 2.02
N ARG A 299 -15.22 19.76 0.81
CA ARG A 299 -16.12 19.99 -0.31
C ARG A 299 -16.96 18.76 -0.66
N GLU A 300 -16.33 17.59 -0.71
CA GLU A 300 -16.98 16.33 -1.06
C GLU A 300 -17.92 15.80 0.04
N PHE A 301 -17.73 16.26 1.29
CA PHE A 301 -18.49 15.76 2.43
C PHE A 301 -20.01 15.90 2.28
N PRO A 302 -20.58 17.08 1.91
CA PRO A 302 -22.03 17.24 1.74
C PRO A 302 -22.61 16.31 0.65
N VAL A 303 -21.90 16.17 -0.48
CA VAL A 303 -22.32 15.31 -1.60
C VAL A 303 -22.37 13.85 -1.15
N ARG A 304 -21.38 13.41 -0.41
CA ARG A 304 -21.29 12.03 0.13
C ARG A 304 -22.35 11.79 1.20
N ALA A 305 -22.58 12.77 2.08
CA ALA A 305 -23.62 12.69 3.12
C ALA A 305 -25.02 12.58 2.48
N MET A 306 -25.35 13.43 1.51
CA MET A 306 -26.61 13.36 0.78
C MET A 306 -26.77 12.02 0.05
N SER A 307 -25.72 11.52 -0.58
CA SER A 307 -25.74 10.21 -1.24
C SER A 307 -25.95 9.06 -0.27
N ALA A 308 -25.44 9.17 0.96
CA ALA A 308 -25.65 8.18 2.02
C ALA A 308 -27.08 8.20 2.54
N VAL A 309 -27.67 9.39 2.74
CA VAL A 309 -29.08 9.57 3.15
C VAL A 309 -30.02 9.04 2.07
N LYS A 310 -29.80 9.44 0.81
CA LYS A 310 -30.62 8.96 -0.32
C LYS A 310 -30.62 7.43 -0.41
N ARG A 311 -29.47 6.80 -0.20
CA ARG A 311 -29.34 5.33 -0.21
C ARG A 311 -30.13 4.67 0.91
N ARG A 312 -30.18 5.26 2.12
CA ARG A 312 -30.99 4.74 3.24
C ARG A 312 -32.48 4.84 2.98
N LEU A 313 -32.90 5.94 2.36
CA LEU A 313 -34.32 6.17 2.03
C LEU A 313 -34.83 5.24 0.89
N VAL A 314 -33.96 4.77 0.03
CA VAL A 314 -34.32 3.85 -1.09
C VAL A 314 -34.21 2.38 -0.66
N ALA A 315 -33.52 2.10 0.44
CA ALA A 315 -33.32 0.72 0.94
C ALA A 315 -34.29 0.32 2.08
N GLY A 316 -35.11 1.26 2.59
CA GLY A 316 -36.24 1.03 3.50
C GLY A 316 -37.56 1.14 2.75
#